data_63ed6154c7d646951e63003d54cb80c5
#
_entry.id   63ed6154c7d646951e63003d54cb80c5
#
_cell.length_a   1.000
_cell.length_b   1.000
_cell.length_c   1.000
_cell.angle_alpha   90.00
_cell.angle_beta   90.00
_cell.angle_gamma   90.00
#
_symmetry.space_group_name_H-M   'P 1'
#
loop_
_entity.id
_entity.type
_entity.pdbx_description
1 polymer ?
#
loop_
_entity_poly.entity_id
_entity_poly.type
_entity_poly.pdbx_seq_one_letter_code
_entity_poly.pdbx_strand_id
1 'polypeptide(L)'
;DALAEAEAALREANATARDAERSASTAREGRARADALREAAALRLDEAARRIVEETGAPPDVLRETLGLTDDRLPGREACEIEISRLTRQREAMGAVNLRADQDRQDILAEQATLAAEKDDLEAAITKLRLGIAELNREGRQRLLAAFEEVNRNFSALFRHLFGGGEANLVLVESEDPLDAGLEIMCMPPGKKLSTLSLLSGGEQSLTAISLIFAVFLAKPAPICVLDEVDAPLDDANVTRFCDLLDEMARRTETRFLIITHHAITMSRVNRLFGVTMAERGVSQLVSVDLTNAAELVEGG
;
A
#
# COMPACT_ATOMS: atom_id res chain seq x y z
N ASP A 1 -18.69 8.90 -132.63
CA ASP A 1 -17.67 9.65 -131.82
C ASP A 1 -18.20 10.17 -130.48
N ALA A 2 -19.41 10.73 -130.47
CA ALA A 2 -19.95 11.24 -129.15
C ALA A 2 -20.19 10.16 -128.02
N LEU A 3 -20.50 8.89 -128.45
CA LEU A 3 -20.66 7.79 -127.54
C LEU A 3 -19.34 7.34 -126.88
N ALA A 4 -18.26 7.33 -127.68
CA ALA A 4 -16.94 6.95 -127.19
C ALA A 4 -16.34 8.05 -126.24
N GLU A 5 -16.62 9.32 -126.49
CA GLU A 5 -16.18 10.40 -125.60
C GLU A 5 -16.99 10.36 -124.28
N ALA A 6 -18.29 10.06 -124.32
CA ALA A 6 -19.11 9.90 -123.11
C ALA A 6 -18.63 8.66 -122.27
N GLU A 7 -18.26 7.54 -122.88
CA GLU A 7 -17.71 6.39 -122.24
C GLU A 7 -16.32 6.64 -121.58
N ALA A 8 -15.53 7.42 -122.27
CA ALA A 8 -14.18 7.82 -121.73
C ALA A 8 -14.35 8.76 -120.51
N ALA A 9 -15.22 9.74 -120.61
CA ALA A 9 -15.52 10.64 -119.51
C ALA A 9 -16.13 9.91 -118.28
N LEU A 10 -17.05 8.91 -118.55
CA LEU A 10 -17.62 8.08 -117.48
C LEU A 10 -16.53 7.18 -116.77
N ARG A 11 -15.57 6.66 -117.58
CA ARG A 11 -14.47 5.87 -117.03
C ARG A 11 -13.53 6.74 -116.12
N GLU A 12 -13.23 7.95 -116.62
CA GLU A 12 -12.43 8.90 -115.83
C GLU A 12 -13.12 9.38 -114.58
N ALA A 13 -14.39 9.68 -114.65
CA ALA A 13 -15.22 10.06 -113.46
C ALA A 13 -15.30 8.91 -112.46
N ASN A 14 -15.47 7.66 -112.93
CA ASN A 14 -15.47 6.49 -112.03
C ASN A 14 -14.10 6.20 -111.40
N ALA A 15 -13.02 6.46 -112.14
CA ALA A 15 -11.65 6.34 -111.57
C ALA A 15 -11.38 7.39 -110.51
N THR A 16 -11.76 8.66 -110.78
CA THR A 16 -11.58 9.74 -109.80
C THR A 16 -12.47 9.53 -108.58
N ALA A 17 -13.72 9.02 -108.77
CA ALA A 17 -14.60 8.67 -107.66
C ALA A 17 -13.98 7.54 -106.77
N ARG A 18 -13.45 6.50 -107.36
CA ARG A 18 -12.75 5.40 -106.64
C ARG A 18 -11.52 5.90 -105.86
N ASP A 19 -10.75 6.76 -106.46
CA ASP A 19 -9.56 7.33 -105.79
C ASP A 19 -9.95 8.27 -104.69
N ALA A 20 -11.00 9.08 -104.83
CA ALA A 20 -11.53 9.87 -103.81
C ALA A 20 -12.10 9.04 -102.62
N GLU A 21 -12.76 7.93 -102.94
CA GLU A 21 -13.34 7.02 -101.96
C GLU A 21 -12.22 6.28 -101.12
N ARG A 22 -11.18 5.84 -101.83
CA ARG A 22 -9.94 5.29 -101.20
C ARG A 22 -9.29 6.30 -100.27
N SER A 23 -9.08 7.54 -100.77
CA SER A 23 -8.50 8.64 -100.01
C SER A 23 -9.35 8.95 -98.76
N ALA A 24 -10.72 9.00 -98.94
CA ALA A 24 -11.64 9.23 -97.82
C ALA A 24 -11.58 8.05 -96.78
N SER A 25 -11.47 6.78 -97.23
CA SER A 25 -11.36 5.63 -96.34
C SER A 25 -10.07 5.73 -95.57
N THR A 26 -8.91 5.95 -96.22
CA THR A 26 -7.62 6.12 -95.56
C THR A 26 -7.62 7.26 -94.57
N ALA A 27 -8.27 8.41 -94.91
CA ALA A 27 -8.39 9.54 -94.01
C ALA A 27 -9.28 9.20 -92.78
N ARG A 28 -10.36 8.44 -92.96
CA ARG A 28 -11.24 7.98 -91.86
C ARG A 28 -10.48 7.01 -90.92
N GLU A 29 -9.72 6.06 -91.51
CA GLU A 29 -8.91 5.12 -90.74
C GLU A 29 -7.79 5.87 -89.94
N GLY A 30 -7.13 6.84 -90.59
CA GLY A 30 -6.14 7.69 -89.94
C GLY A 30 -6.73 8.48 -88.80
N ARG A 31 -7.91 9.06 -88.97
CA ARG A 31 -8.62 9.77 -87.93
C ARG A 31 -9.03 8.86 -86.78
N ALA A 32 -9.62 7.70 -87.06
CA ALA A 32 -10.03 6.73 -86.03
C ALA A 32 -8.81 6.28 -85.21
N ARG A 33 -7.65 6.04 -85.86
CA ARG A 33 -6.43 5.70 -85.16
C ARG A 33 -5.92 6.86 -84.28
N ALA A 34 -5.97 8.08 -84.78
CA ALA A 34 -5.54 9.26 -84.01
C ALA A 34 -6.47 9.53 -82.81
N ASP A 35 -7.80 9.36 -82.97
CA ASP A 35 -8.79 9.50 -81.94
C ASP A 35 -8.61 8.42 -80.85
N ALA A 36 -8.35 7.17 -81.23
CA ALA A 36 -8.04 6.09 -80.27
C ALA A 36 -6.73 6.33 -79.49
N LEU A 37 -5.67 6.82 -80.17
CA LEU A 37 -4.41 7.18 -79.51
C LEU A 37 -4.58 8.36 -78.51
N ARG A 38 -5.40 9.37 -78.90
CA ARG A 38 -5.71 10.51 -78.06
C ARG A 38 -6.48 10.06 -76.81
N GLU A 39 -7.51 9.20 -76.96
CA GLU A 39 -8.29 8.68 -75.86
C GLU A 39 -7.41 7.84 -74.92
N ALA A 40 -6.58 6.96 -75.46
CA ALA A 40 -5.65 6.18 -74.64
C ALA A 40 -4.64 7.07 -73.87
N ALA A 41 -4.19 8.17 -74.50
CA ALA A 41 -3.28 9.11 -73.83
C ALA A 41 -4.01 9.90 -72.74
N ALA A 42 -5.28 10.29 -72.95
CA ALA A 42 -6.10 10.96 -71.93
C ALA A 42 -6.35 10.08 -70.70
N LEU A 43 -6.68 8.78 -70.92
CA LEU A 43 -6.83 7.81 -69.83
C LEU A 43 -5.56 7.65 -69.02
N ARG A 44 -4.40 7.53 -69.66
CA ARG A 44 -3.11 7.43 -68.97
C ARG A 44 -2.76 8.67 -68.17
N LEU A 45 -3.09 9.85 -68.68
CA LEU A 45 -2.91 11.12 -67.98
C LEU A 45 -3.77 11.20 -66.72
N ASP A 46 -5.06 10.81 -66.80
CA ASP A 46 -5.97 10.79 -65.68
C ASP A 46 -5.54 9.79 -64.61
N GLU A 47 -5.15 8.60 -65.04
CA GLU A 47 -4.61 7.57 -64.12
C GLU A 47 -3.31 8.03 -63.40
N ALA A 48 -2.42 8.68 -64.12
CA ALA A 48 -1.19 9.26 -63.55
C ALA A 48 -1.52 10.38 -62.54
N ALA A 49 -2.47 11.25 -62.88
CA ALA A 49 -2.91 12.33 -62.00
C ALA A 49 -3.54 11.78 -60.70
N ARG A 50 -4.39 10.75 -60.79
CA ARG A 50 -4.97 10.08 -59.60
C ARG A 50 -3.86 9.46 -58.71
N ARG A 51 -2.93 8.78 -59.30
CA ARG A 51 -1.79 8.18 -58.54
C ARG A 51 -1.00 9.25 -57.79
N ILE A 52 -0.72 10.38 -58.41
CA ILE A 52 -0.05 11.52 -57.78
C ILE A 52 -0.85 12.02 -56.57
N VAL A 53 -2.17 12.18 -56.72
CA VAL A 53 -3.01 12.58 -55.60
C VAL A 53 -3.02 11.54 -54.46
N GLU A 54 -3.09 10.27 -54.77
CA GLU A 54 -3.03 9.19 -53.76
C GLU A 54 -1.68 9.16 -53.02
N GLU A 55 -0.58 9.37 -53.71
CA GLU A 55 0.77 9.32 -53.10
C GLU A 55 1.14 10.60 -52.34
N THR A 56 0.69 11.76 -52.79
CA THR A 56 1.15 13.08 -52.31
C THR A 56 0.08 13.88 -51.61
N GLY A 57 -1.21 13.48 -51.72
CA GLY A 57 -2.32 14.20 -51.17
C GLY A 57 -2.72 15.51 -51.90
N ALA A 58 -2.01 15.83 -53.03
CA ALA A 58 -2.25 17.06 -53.76
C ALA A 58 -2.30 16.81 -55.28
N PRO A 59 -3.13 17.53 -56.05
CA PRO A 59 -3.19 17.42 -57.49
C PRO A 59 -1.89 17.91 -58.14
N PRO A 60 -1.57 17.42 -59.37
CA PRO A 60 -0.30 17.73 -60.05
C PRO A 60 -0.03 19.23 -60.26
N ASP A 61 -1.08 20.03 -60.53
CA ASP A 61 -0.95 21.48 -60.75
C ASP A 61 -0.53 22.20 -59.45
N VAL A 62 -1.10 21.81 -58.34
CA VAL A 62 -0.77 22.38 -57.01
C VAL A 62 0.66 21.96 -56.61
N LEU A 63 1.05 20.70 -56.86
CA LEU A 63 2.42 20.25 -56.61
C LEU A 63 3.44 20.99 -57.44
N ARG A 64 3.12 21.21 -58.71
CA ARG A 64 3.96 21.96 -59.63
C ARG A 64 4.22 23.38 -59.14
N GLU A 65 3.15 24.04 -58.69
CA GLU A 65 3.21 25.40 -58.14
C GLU A 65 4.00 25.45 -56.84
N THR A 66 3.72 24.53 -55.92
CA THR A 66 4.40 24.42 -54.61
C THR A 66 5.89 24.15 -54.75
N LEU A 67 6.27 23.30 -55.71
CA LEU A 67 7.66 22.95 -55.95
C LEU A 67 8.38 23.99 -56.87
N GLY A 68 7.69 25.01 -57.35
CA GLY A 68 8.27 26.04 -58.23
C GLY A 68 8.79 25.49 -59.58
N LEU A 69 8.16 24.41 -60.08
CA LEU A 69 8.57 23.72 -61.29
C LEU A 69 8.00 24.44 -62.51
N THR A 70 8.89 24.91 -63.39
CA THR A 70 8.52 25.44 -64.70
C THR A 70 8.88 24.41 -65.76
N ASP A 71 8.23 24.53 -67.00
CA ASP A 71 8.43 23.55 -68.07
C ASP A 71 9.90 23.42 -68.51
N ASP A 72 10.68 24.51 -68.39
CA ASP A 72 12.13 24.53 -68.71
C ASP A 72 13.02 23.91 -67.58
N ARG A 73 12.46 23.65 -66.41
CA ARG A 73 13.15 23.12 -65.25
C ARG A 73 12.72 21.71 -64.83
N LEU A 74 11.82 21.09 -65.57
CA LEU A 74 11.45 19.72 -65.32
C LEU A 74 12.62 18.80 -65.66
N PRO A 75 13.15 18.04 -64.65
CA PRO A 75 14.22 17.09 -64.94
C PRO A 75 13.67 15.98 -65.84
N GLY A 76 14.56 15.49 -66.72
CA GLY A 76 14.17 14.38 -67.56
C GLY A 76 13.79 13.14 -66.76
N ARG A 77 12.88 12.33 -67.31
CA ARG A 77 12.37 11.11 -66.67
C ARG A 77 13.48 10.22 -66.10
N GLU A 78 14.54 9.99 -66.89
CA GLU A 78 15.68 9.15 -66.54
C GLU A 78 16.45 9.69 -65.31
N ALA A 79 16.61 11.02 -65.23
CA ALA A 79 17.26 11.69 -64.12
C ALA A 79 16.43 11.55 -62.83
N CYS A 80 15.06 11.68 -62.95
CA CYS A 80 14.17 11.44 -61.82
C CYS A 80 14.22 10.00 -61.32
N GLU A 81 14.21 9.02 -62.20
CA GLU A 81 14.30 7.60 -61.84
C GLU A 81 15.61 7.24 -61.10
N ILE A 82 16.73 7.81 -61.54
CA ILE A 82 18.03 7.65 -60.87
C ILE A 82 17.97 8.25 -59.44
N GLU A 83 17.43 9.46 -59.31
CA GLU A 83 17.36 10.17 -58.05
C GLU A 83 16.40 9.49 -57.07
N ILE A 84 15.24 9.01 -57.52
CA ILE A 84 14.31 8.20 -56.72
C ILE A 84 15.00 6.94 -56.21
N SER A 85 15.72 6.23 -57.07
CA SER A 85 16.45 5.03 -56.70
C SER A 85 17.55 5.32 -55.67
N ARG A 86 18.24 6.46 -55.82
CA ARG A 86 19.24 6.92 -54.85
C ARG A 86 18.64 7.21 -53.49
N LEU A 87 17.56 8.01 -53.48
CA LEU A 87 16.87 8.40 -52.24
C LEU A 87 16.22 7.19 -51.53
N THR A 88 15.67 6.27 -52.31
CA THR A 88 15.10 5.03 -51.79
C THR A 88 16.16 4.19 -51.07
N ARG A 89 17.33 4.01 -51.70
CA ARG A 89 18.47 3.30 -51.09
C ARG A 89 18.97 4.01 -49.84
N GLN A 90 19.04 5.35 -49.83
CA GLN A 90 19.41 6.11 -48.65
C GLN A 90 18.41 5.94 -47.50
N ARG A 91 17.10 5.97 -47.80
CA ARG A 91 16.06 5.72 -46.83
C ARG A 91 16.16 4.31 -46.24
N GLU A 92 16.36 3.30 -47.09
CA GLU A 92 16.52 1.91 -46.65
C GLU A 92 17.80 1.71 -45.83
N ALA A 93 18.87 2.39 -46.16
CA ALA A 93 20.14 2.36 -45.41
C ALA A 93 20.04 3.01 -44.02
N MET A 94 19.12 3.94 -43.82
CA MET A 94 18.84 4.52 -42.49
C MET A 94 18.10 3.54 -41.56
N GLY A 95 17.59 2.42 -42.07
CA GLY A 95 16.85 1.41 -41.31
C GLY A 95 15.48 1.90 -40.85
N ALA A 96 14.94 1.22 -39.85
CA ALA A 96 13.67 1.60 -39.24
C ALA A 96 13.85 2.87 -38.39
N VAL A 97 13.69 4.05 -39.00
CA VAL A 97 13.72 5.33 -38.29
C VAL A 97 12.39 5.46 -37.51
N ASN A 98 12.49 5.50 -36.19
CA ASN A 98 11.31 5.79 -35.37
C ASN A 98 10.96 7.27 -35.49
N LEU A 99 9.96 7.59 -36.33
CA LEU A 99 9.46 8.97 -36.53
C LEU A 99 8.83 9.58 -35.28
N ARG A 100 8.55 8.74 -34.26
CA ARG A 100 8.02 9.17 -32.96
C ARG A 100 9.10 9.29 -31.88
N ALA A 101 10.35 9.04 -32.20
CA ALA A 101 11.42 9.01 -31.20
C ALA A 101 11.51 10.26 -30.33
N ASP A 102 11.26 11.44 -30.90
CA ASP A 102 11.25 12.70 -30.16
C ASP A 102 10.05 12.80 -29.22
N GLN A 103 8.88 12.33 -29.64
CA GLN A 103 7.67 12.29 -28.80
C GLN A 103 7.87 11.28 -27.67
N ASP A 104 8.29 10.05 -28.01
CA ASP A 104 8.57 8.99 -27.04
C ASP A 104 9.61 9.46 -26.00
N ARG A 105 10.63 10.20 -26.44
CA ARG A 105 11.63 10.79 -25.55
C ARG A 105 11.03 11.83 -24.60
N GLN A 106 10.14 12.70 -25.09
CA GLN A 106 9.47 13.70 -24.26
C GLN A 106 8.56 13.04 -23.23
N ASP A 107 7.80 12.03 -23.64
CA ASP A 107 6.90 11.28 -22.76
C ASP A 107 7.68 10.56 -21.64
N ILE A 108 8.78 9.89 -21.99
CA ILE A 108 9.67 9.24 -21.01
C ILE A 108 10.30 10.26 -20.05
N LEU A 109 10.73 11.44 -20.54
CA LEU A 109 11.28 12.47 -19.67
C LEU A 109 10.24 13.05 -18.71
N ALA A 110 8.99 13.20 -19.16
CA ALA A 110 7.88 13.63 -18.31
C ALA A 110 7.56 12.58 -17.23
N GLU A 111 7.52 11.30 -17.61
CA GLU A 111 7.33 10.20 -16.67
C GLU A 111 8.50 10.11 -15.68
N GLN A 112 9.73 10.24 -16.12
CA GLN A 112 10.90 10.28 -15.26
C GLN A 112 10.84 11.43 -14.24
N ALA A 113 10.41 12.62 -14.67
CA ALA A 113 10.26 13.77 -13.76
C ALA A 113 9.20 13.52 -12.69
N THR A 114 8.06 12.91 -13.07
CA THR A 114 7.01 12.54 -12.15
C THR A 114 7.48 11.50 -11.12
N LEU A 115 8.12 10.43 -11.59
CA LEU A 115 8.65 9.38 -10.71
C LEU A 115 9.76 9.90 -9.80
N ALA A 116 10.59 10.84 -10.26
CA ALA A 116 11.61 11.48 -9.43
C ALA A 116 10.97 12.29 -8.29
N ALA A 117 9.94 13.08 -8.60
CA ALA A 117 9.21 13.84 -7.59
C ALA A 117 8.50 12.93 -6.56
N GLU A 118 7.84 11.87 -7.02
CA GLU A 118 7.21 10.87 -6.14
C GLU A 118 8.25 10.17 -5.23
N LYS A 119 9.41 9.83 -5.78
CA LYS A 119 10.52 9.25 -5.02
C LYS A 119 11.00 10.21 -3.91
N ASP A 120 11.22 11.46 -4.24
CA ASP A 120 11.69 12.47 -3.27
C ASP A 120 10.65 12.69 -2.15
N ASP A 121 9.36 12.73 -2.48
CA ASP A 121 8.27 12.83 -1.52
C ASP A 121 8.21 11.60 -0.59
N LEU A 122 8.36 10.40 -1.14
CA LEU A 122 8.42 9.17 -0.37
C LEU A 122 9.64 9.11 0.57
N GLU A 123 10.82 9.50 0.09
CA GLU A 123 12.03 9.57 0.91
C GLU A 123 11.89 10.58 2.07
N ALA A 124 11.26 11.72 1.80
CA ALA A 124 10.95 12.72 2.84
C ALA A 124 9.94 12.17 3.86
N ALA A 125 8.89 11.47 3.41
CA ALA A 125 7.91 10.84 4.26
C ALA A 125 8.53 9.73 5.14
N ILE A 126 9.38 8.87 4.56
CA ILE A 126 10.12 7.83 5.29
C ILE A 126 11.01 8.45 6.37
N THR A 127 11.72 9.52 6.03
CA THR A 127 12.59 10.23 6.98
C THR A 127 11.78 10.79 8.16
N LYS A 128 10.64 11.43 7.88
CA LYS A 128 9.73 11.97 8.90
C LYS A 128 9.18 10.87 9.81
N LEU A 129 8.77 9.72 9.22
CA LEU A 129 8.29 8.58 9.99
C LEU A 129 9.38 7.98 10.88
N ARG A 130 10.60 7.83 10.37
CA ARG A 130 11.74 7.34 11.17
C ARG A 130 12.05 8.23 12.37
N LEU A 131 12.02 9.55 12.17
CA LEU A 131 12.20 10.52 13.26
C LEU A 131 11.07 10.40 14.29
N GLY A 132 9.82 10.28 13.84
CA GLY A 132 8.68 10.07 14.73
C GLY A 132 8.78 8.77 15.55
N ILE A 133 9.17 7.67 14.92
CA ILE A 133 9.38 6.39 15.61
C ILE A 133 10.52 6.50 16.63
N ALA A 134 11.64 7.14 16.27
CA ALA A 134 12.76 7.33 17.18
C ALA A 134 12.36 8.14 18.42
N GLU A 135 11.58 9.20 18.25
CA GLU A 135 11.05 10.01 19.34
C GLU A 135 10.09 9.22 20.24
N LEU A 136 9.13 8.48 19.63
CA LEU A 136 8.21 7.62 20.38
C LEU A 136 8.96 6.55 21.19
N ASN A 137 9.95 5.92 20.59
CA ASN A 137 10.77 4.92 21.28
C ASN A 137 11.57 5.55 22.42
N ARG A 138 12.12 6.75 22.25
CA ARG A 138 12.82 7.47 23.30
C ARG A 138 11.90 7.77 24.48
N GLU A 139 10.72 8.32 24.20
CA GLU A 139 9.72 8.61 25.23
C GLU A 139 9.20 7.33 25.90
N GLY A 140 8.96 6.28 25.10
CA GLY A 140 8.55 4.96 25.59
C GLY A 140 9.56 4.38 26.58
N ARG A 141 10.86 4.41 26.24
CA ARG A 141 11.93 3.94 27.16
C ARG A 141 11.94 4.70 28.47
N GLN A 142 11.85 6.03 28.40
CA GLN A 142 11.84 6.88 29.61
C GLN A 142 10.66 6.55 30.52
N ARG A 143 9.46 6.45 29.94
CA ARG A 143 8.24 6.12 30.70
C ARG A 143 8.29 4.72 31.29
N LEU A 144 8.78 3.74 30.52
CA LEU A 144 8.92 2.36 30.96
C LEU A 144 9.90 2.23 32.11
N LEU A 145 11.09 2.83 32.00
CA LEU A 145 12.08 2.80 33.05
C LEU A 145 11.59 3.47 34.34
N ALA A 146 10.93 4.63 34.22
CA ALA A 146 10.36 5.31 35.39
C ALA A 146 9.29 4.45 36.07
N ALA A 147 8.38 3.83 35.32
CA ALA A 147 7.38 2.92 35.84
C ALA A 147 8.02 1.65 36.45
N PHE A 148 9.04 1.10 35.79
CA PHE A 148 9.79 -0.05 36.28
C PHE A 148 10.44 0.23 37.64
N GLU A 149 11.13 1.37 37.78
CA GLU A 149 11.74 1.77 39.05
C GLU A 149 10.73 1.95 40.17
N GLU A 150 9.56 2.54 39.87
CA GLU A 150 8.49 2.71 40.84
C GLU A 150 7.89 1.37 41.28
N VAL A 151 7.56 0.49 40.31
CA VAL A 151 7.02 -0.85 40.58
C VAL A 151 8.05 -1.68 41.34
N ASN A 152 9.35 -1.63 40.96
CA ASN A 152 10.40 -2.37 41.66
C ASN A 152 10.55 -1.95 43.12
N ARG A 153 10.52 -0.65 43.39
CA ARG A 153 10.55 -0.14 44.78
C ARG A 153 9.35 -0.64 45.59
N ASN A 154 8.14 -0.54 45.03
CA ASN A 154 6.91 -1.02 45.66
C ASN A 154 6.99 -2.54 45.90
N PHE A 155 7.45 -3.28 44.90
CA PHE A 155 7.59 -4.74 44.98
C PHE A 155 8.55 -5.16 46.09
N SER A 156 9.74 -4.56 46.16
CA SER A 156 10.71 -4.83 47.22
C SER A 156 10.14 -4.53 48.61
N ALA A 157 9.41 -3.44 48.76
CA ALA A 157 8.79 -3.06 50.03
C ALA A 157 7.68 -4.06 50.45
N LEU A 158 6.78 -4.39 49.52
CA LEU A 158 5.66 -5.31 49.78
C LEU A 158 6.15 -6.73 50.03
N PHE A 159 7.12 -7.20 49.25
CA PHE A 159 7.76 -8.53 49.49
C PHE A 159 8.33 -8.61 50.91
N ARG A 160 9.12 -7.61 51.31
CA ARG A 160 9.70 -7.56 52.66
C ARG A 160 8.65 -7.55 53.76
N HIS A 161 7.56 -6.83 53.55
CA HIS A 161 6.43 -6.81 54.51
C HIS A 161 5.75 -8.17 54.63
N LEU A 162 5.42 -8.78 53.47
CA LEU A 162 4.69 -10.07 53.44
C LEU A 162 5.51 -11.24 53.95
N PHE A 163 6.82 -11.28 53.67
CA PHE A 163 7.70 -12.35 54.11
C PHE A 163 8.30 -12.14 55.54
N GLY A 164 8.07 -10.95 56.11
CA GLY A 164 8.72 -10.57 57.37
C GLY A 164 10.21 -10.38 57.26
N GLY A 165 10.72 -10.03 56.08
CA GLY A 165 12.14 -9.86 55.76
C GLY A 165 12.44 -10.35 54.33
N GLY A 166 13.75 -10.58 54.08
CA GLY A 166 14.19 -10.98 52.73
C GLY A 166 14.31 -9.83 51.76
N GLU A 167 14.60 -10.14 50.51
CA GLU A 167 14.79 -9.19 49.42
C GLU A 167 14.15 -9.71 48.13
N ALA A 168 13.55 -8.82 47.38
CA ALA A 168 13.07 -9.14 46.03
C ALA A 168 13.23 -7.93 45.12
N ASN A 169 13.60 -8.20 43.89
CA ASN A 169 13.82 -7.20 42.88
C ASN A 169 13.37 -7.70 41.50
N LEU A 170 12.93 -6.79 40.69
CA LEU A 170 12.68 -7.02 39.27
C LEU A 170 13.95 -6.71 38.49
N VAL A 171 14.27 -7.54 37.51
CA VAL A 171 15.45 -7.38 36.66
C VAL A 171 15.02 -7.45 35.19
N LEU A 172 15.51 -6.52 34.40
CA LEU A 172 15.37 -6.58 32.95
C LEU A 172 16.44 -7.50 32.39
N VAL A 173 16.07 -8.45 31.55
CA VAL A 173 16.94 -9.50 31.00
C VAL A 173 16.80 -9.57 29.48
N GLU A 174 17.71 -10.32 28.83
CA GLU A 174 17.68 -10.65 27.40
C GLU A 174 18.01 -9.51 26.43
N SER A 175 17.83 -8.25 26.79
CA SER A 175 18.15 -7.10 25.94
C SER A 175 18.63 -5.91 26.78
N GLU A 176 19.55 -5.12 26.20
CA GLU A 176 19.93 -3.80 26.73
C GLU A 176 18.87 -2.73 26.46
N ASP A 177 18.02 -2.95 25.46
CA ASP A 177 16.89 -2.04 25.17
C ASP A 177 15.70 -2.40 26.07
N PRO A 178 15.28 -1.49 26.98
CA PRO A 178 14.14 -1.74 27.84
C PRO A 178 12.83 -2.07 27.15
N LEU A 179 12.64 -1.63 25.89
CA LEU A 179 11.44 -1.93 25.12
C LEU A 179 11.38 -3.38 24.63
N ASP A 180 12.54 -4.03 24.48
CA ASP A 180 12.67 -5.40 24.00
C ASP A 180 13.10 -6.37 25.14
N ALA A 181 13.34 -5.83 26.34
CA ALA A 181 13.81 -6.63 27.47
C ALA A 181 12.70 -7.48 28.07
N GLY A 182 13.05 -8.69 28.46
CA GLY A 182 12.25 -9.55 29.33
C GLY A 182 12.27 -9.07 30.77
N LEU A 183 11.30 -9.50 31.60
CA LEU A 183 11.22 -9.20 33.01
C LEU A 183 11.43 -10.50 33.82
N GLU A 184 12.42 -10.51 34.70
CA GLU A 184 12.65 -11.60 35.62
C GLU A 184 12.49 -11.17 37.06
N ILE A 185 11.89 -12.06 37.88
CA ILE A 185 11.66 -11.85 39.31
C ILE A 185 12.75 -12.58 40.11
N MET A 186 13.60 -11.81 40.74
CA MET A 186 14.63 -12.30 41.62
C MET A 186 14.19 -12.12 43.07
N CYS A 187 14.17 -13.18 43.86
CA CYS A 187 13.70 -13.12 45.23
C CYS A 187 14.54 -14.00 46.18
N MET A 188 14.68 -13.51 47.40
CA MET A 188 15.39 -14.15 48.48
C MET A 188 14.53 -14.09 49.74
N PRO A 189 13.63 -15.07 49.98
CA PRO A 189 12.91 -15.18 51.24
C PRO A 189 13.87 -15.32 52.44
N PRO A 190 13.43 -14.97 53.67
CA PRO A 190 14.26 -15.09 54.85
C PRO A 190 14.86 -16.52 55.04
N GLY A 191 16.17 -16.60 55.21
CA GLY A 191 16.88 -17.88 55.41
C GLY A 191 17.14 -18.68 54.12
N LYS A 192 16.78 -18.16 52.95
CA LYS A 192 17.02 -18.79 51.63
C LYS A 192 18.06 -18.02 50.81
N LYS A 193 18.57 -18.66 49.78
CA LYS A 193 19.46 -18.01 48.79
C LYS A 193 18.62 -17.29 47.74
N LEU A 194 19.24 -16.32 47.08
CA LEU A 194 18.66 -15.63 45.93
C LEU A 194 18.32 -16.66 44.83
N SER A 195 17.11 -16.59 44.35
CA SER A 195 16.59 -17.50 43.33
C SER A 195 15.52 -16.80 42.47
N THR A 196 15.21 -17.41 41.34
CA THR A 196 14.08 -16.99 40.50
C THR A 196 12.75 -17.47 41.09
N LEU A 197 11.64 -16.84 40.71
CA LEU A 197 10.29 -17.18 41.19
C LEU A 197 9.99 -18.69 41.07
N SER A 198 10.42 -19.33 39.97
CA SER A 198 10.15 -20.73 39.65
C SER A 198 10.78 -21.75 40.65
N LEU A 199 11.75 -21.30 41.43
CA LEU A 199 12.43 -22.15 42.42
C LEU A 199 11.89 -22.06 43.84
N LEU A 200 10.84 -21.27 44.05
CA LEU A 200 10.16 -21.13 45.35
C LEU A 200 9.10 -22.24 45.53
N SER A 201 8.67 -22.44 46.79
CA SER A 201 7.50 -23.27 47.08
C SER A 201 6.20 -22.64 46.53
N GLY A 202 5.16 -23.45 46.31
CA GLY A 202 3.90 -22.93 45.70
C GLY A 202 3.27 -21.75 46.44
N GLY A 203 3.20 -21.82 47.80
CA GLY A 203 2.69 -20.71 48.60
C GLY A 203 3.60 -19.46 48.56
N GLU A 204 4.89 -19.62 48.52
CA GLU A 204 5.84 -18.51 48.34
C GLU A 204 5.77 -17.89 46.95
N GLN A 205 5.58 -18.72 45.92
CA GLN A 205 5.34 -18.22 44.55
C GLN A 205 4.07 -17.37 44.50
N SER A 206 2.97 -17.84 45.07
CA SER A 206 1.71 -17.12 45.13
C SER A 206 1.84 -15.81 45.90
N LEU A 207 2.51 -15.81 47.05
CA LEU A 207 2.74 -14.61 47.83
C LEU A 207 3.62 -13.58 47.10
N THR A 208 4.65 -14.05 46.38
CA THR A 208 5.53 -13.22 45.58
C THR A 208 4.76 -12.62 44.40
N ALA A 209 3.92 -13.42 43.73
CA ALA A 209 3.08 -12.94 42.63
C ALA A 209 2.06 -11.86 43.10
N ILE A 210 1.43 -12.08 44.28
CA ILE A 210 0.54 -11.10 44.92
C ILE A 210 1.33 -9.81 45.22
N SER A 211 2.57 -9.91 45.75
CA SER A 211 3.42 -8.73 46.00
C SER A 211 3.65 -7.91 44.72
N LEU A 212 3.90 -8.58 43.59
CA LEU A 212 4.11 -7.91 42.32
C LEU A 212 2.83 -7.25 41.80
N ILE A 213 1.69 -7.96 41.85
CA ILE A 213 0.41 -7.41 41.40
C ILE A 213 0.06 -6.14 42.19
N PHE A 214 0.22 -6.17 43.52
CA PHE A 214 -0.03 -4.99 44.35
C PHE A 214 1.03 -3.90 44.18
N ALA A 215 2.26 -4.24 43.85
CA ALA A 215 3.29 -3.25 43.50
C ALA A 215 2.92 -2.43 42.24
N VAL A 216 2.42 -3.14 41.21
CA VAL A 216 1.88 -2.49 40.00
C VAL A 216 0.64 -1.67 40.32
N PHE A 217 -0.26 -2.21 41.16
CA PHE A 217 -1.46 -1.53 41.60
C PHE A 217 -1.16 -0.22 42.36
N LEU A 218 -0.16 -0.21 43.22
CA LEU A 218 0.28 0.98 43.94
C LEU A 218 0.82 2.09 43.05
N ALA A 219 1.44 1.75 41.93
CA ALA A 219 1.93 2.73 40.96
C ALA A 219 0.75 3.49 40.30
N LYS A 220 -0.43 2.87 40.19
CA LYS A 220 -1.63 3.49 39.65
C LYS A 220 -2.91 2.90 40.27
N PRO A 221 -3.29 3.31 41.50
CA PRO A 221 -4.43 2.74 42.21
C PRO A 221 -5.75 2.96 41.48
N ALA A 222 -6.55 1.88 41.37
CA ALA A 222 -7.93 1.96 40.90
C ALA A 222 -8.90 2.23 42.05
N PRO A 223 -10.07 2.85 41.82
CA PRO A 223 -11.04 3.12 42.88
C PRO A 223 -11.69 1.84 43.41
N ILE A 224 -11.74 0.75 42.65
CA ILE A 224 -12.27 -0.54 43.04
C ILE A 224 -11.29 -1.63 42.60
N CYS A 225 -10.99 -2.58 43.47
CA CYS A 225 -10.22 -3.78 43.18
C CYS A 225 -11.05 -5.02 43.53
N VAL A 226 -11.18 -5.93 42.58
CA VAL A 226 -11.89 -7.21 42.77
C VAL A 226 -10.88 -8.34 42.82
N LEU A 227 -10.92 -9.12 43.90
CA LEU A 227 -10.04 -10.26 44.14
C LEU A 227 -10.90 -11.53 44.22
N ASP A 228 -10.67 -12.45 43.28
CA ASP A 228 -11.48 -13.68 43.21
C ASP A 228 -10.60 -14.87 43.55
N GLU A 229 -10.88 -15.49 44.74
CA GLU A 229 -10.20 -16.65 45.31
C GLU A 229 -8.66 -16.59 45.31
N VAL A 230 -8.10 -15.40 45.49
CA VAL A 230 -6.62 -15.19 45.45
C VAL A 230 -5.91 -15.80 46.67
N ASP A 231 -6.66 -16.07 47.74
CA ASP A 231 -6.19 -16.71 48.97
C ASP A 231 -6.29 -18.25 48.94
N ALA A 232 -6.92 -18.85 47.93
CA ALA A 232 -7.09 -20.30 47.85
C ALA A 232 -5.75 -21.12 47.84
N PRO A 233 -4.65 -20.67 47.19
CA PRO A 233 -3.37 -21.41 47.21
C PRO A 233 -2.53 -21.12 48.46
N LEU A 234 -2.99 -20.29 49.38
CA LEU A 234 -2.25 -19.89 50.60
C LEU A 234 -2.58 -20.80 51.79
N ASP A 235 -1.61 -21.04 52.65
CA ASP A 235 -1.82 -21.60 53.96
C ASP A 235 -2.29 -20.54 54.96
N ASP A 236 -2.81 -20.94 56.11
CA ASP A 236 -3.37 -20.04 57.11
C ASP A 236 -2.43 -18.91 57.53
N ALA A 237 -1.13 -19.19 57.64
CA ALA A 237 -0.11 -18.21 57.99
C ALA A 237 0.07 -17.17 56.90
N ASN A 238 0.05 -17.60 55.65
CA ASN A 238 0.19 -16.73 54.49
C ASN A 238 -1.13 -15.95 54.21
N VAL A 239 -2.29 -16.54 54.45
CA VAL A 239 -3.60 -15.85 54.41
C VAL A 239 -3.63 -14.69 55.40
N THR A 240 -3.13 -14.92 56.64
CA THR A 240 -3.03 -13.84 57.63
C THR A 240 -2.16 -12.69 57.13
N ARG A 241 -1.00 -12.95 56.56
CA ARG A 241 -0.10 -11.95 55.97
C ARG A 241 -0.76 -11.22 54.79
N PHE A 242 -1.50 -11.95 53.96
CA PHE A 242 -2.25 -11.40 52.89
C PHE A 242 -3.34 -10.43 53.37
N CYS A 243 -4.06 -10.77 54.42
CA CYS A 243 -5.05 -9.87 55.03
C CYS A 243 -4.36 -8.61 55.61
N ASP A 244 -3.22 -8.76 56.30
CA ASP A 244 -2.45 -7.60 56.79
C ASP A 244 -2.02 -6.67 55.66
N LEU A 245 -1.63 -7.24 54.49
CA LEU A 245 -1.34 -6.47 53.29
C LEU A 245 -2.57 -5.71 52.78
N LEU A 246 -3.74 -6.35 52.70
CA LEU A 246 -4.97 -5.71 52.26
C LEU A 246 -5.38 -4.56 53.18
N ASP A 247 -5.24 -4.72 54.48
CA ASP A 247 -5.49 -3.65 55.47
C ASP A 247 -4.53 -2.47 55.25
N GLU A 248 -3.27 -2.73 54.97
CA GLU A 248 -2.28 -1.70 54.65
C GLU A 248 -2.57 -1.01 53.33
N MET A 249 -2.96 -1.75 52.29
CA MET A 249 -3.37 -1.22 51.01
C MET A 249 -4.61 -0.32 51.10
N ALA A 250 -5.64 -0.78 51.86
CA ALA A 250 -6.85 0.00 52.10
C ALA A 250 -6.59 1.32 52.83
N ARG A 251 -5.54 1.35 53.70
CA ARG A 251 -5.10 2.57 54.38
C ARG A 251 -4.28 3.52 53.53
N ARG A 252 -3.49 2.97 52.58
CA ARG A 252 -2.59 3.76 51.69
C ARG A 252 -3.33 4.32 50.48
N THR A 253 -4.38 3.67 50.07
CA THR A 253 -5.18 4.03 48.87
C THR A 253 -6.65 4.24 49.25
N GLU A 254 -7.36 5.02 48.47
CA GLU A 254 -8.82 5.17 48.61
C GLU A 254 -9.61 4.04 47.90
N THR A 255 -8.93 2.92 47.62
CA THR A 255 -9.49 1.79 46.90
C THR A 255 -10.45 0.98 47.77
N ARG A 256 -11.57 0.61 47.20
CA ARG A 256 -12.50 -0.38 47.81
C ARG A 256 -12.14 -1.78 47.28
N PHE A 257 -11.83 -2.70 48.21
CA PHE A 257 -11.55 -4.08 47.87
C PHE A 257 -12.83 -4.91 47.96
N LEU A 258 -13.16 -5.64 46.90
CA LEU A 258 -14.22 -6.66 46.86
C LEU A 258 -13.53 -8.01 46.72
N ILE A 259 -13.67 -8.85 47.75
CA ILE A 259 -12.97 -10.12 47.87
C ILE A 259 -14.00 -11.25 47.80
N ILE A 260 -13.83 -12.17 46.88
CA ILE A 260 -14.57 -13.43 46.79
C ILE A 260 -13.69 -14.49 47.42
N THR A 261 -14.14 -15.12 48.49
CA THR A 261 -13.35 -16.12 49.22
C THR A 261 -14.26 -17.12 49.93
N HIS A 262 -13.72 -18.31 50.16
CA HIS A 262 -14.30 -19.31 51.07
C HIS A 262 -13.42 -19.52 52.35
N HIS A 263 -12.32 -18.71 52.46
CA HIS A 263 -11.39 -18.84 53.58
C HIS A 263 -11.86 -18.11 54.82
N ALA A 264 -11.99 -18.85 55.96
CA ALA A 264 -12.58 -18.31 57.20
C ALA A 264 -11.77 -17.12 57.77
N ILE A 265 -10.43 -17.13 57.65
CA ILE A 265 -9.57 -16.04 58.12
C ILE A 265 -9.84 -14.78 57.32
N THR A 266 -9.90 -14.86 56.00
CA THR A 266 -10.21 -13.71 55.14
C THR A 266 -11.59 -13.14 55.43
N MET A 267 -12.61 -14.03 55.60
CA MET A 267 -13.96 -13.60 55.95
C MET A 267 -14.03 -12.89 57.29
N SER A 268 -13.20 -13.25 58.27
CA SER A 268 -13.19 -12.59 59.59
C SER A 268 -12.52 -11.21 59.61
N ARG A 269 -11.74 -10.86 58.56
CA ARG A 269 -10.95 -9.62 58.48
C ARG A 269 -11.59 -8.51 57.64
N VAL A 270 -12.71 -8.82 56.96
CA VAL A 270 -13.41 -7.82 56.13
C VAL A 270 -14.37 -6.96 56.95
N ASN A 271 -14.61 -5.72 56.52
CA ASN A 271 -15.55 -4.82 57.20
C ASN A 271 -17.00 -5.27 56.99
N ARG A 272 -17.36 -5.80 55.83
CA ARG A 272 -18.69 -6.22 55.48
C ARG A 272 -18.66 -7.53 54.72
N LEU A 273 -19.47 -8.49 55.14
CA LEU A 273 -19.60 -9.80 54.53
C LEU A 273 -20.92 -9.87 53.75
N PHE A 274 -20.86 -10.36 52.53
CA PHE A 274 -22.02 -10.67 51.70
C PHE A 274 -22.07 -12.18 51.45
N GLY A 275 -23.12 -12.84 51.90
CA GLY A 275 -23.35 -14.26 51.62
C GLY A 275 -24.44 -14.44 50.58
N VAL A 276 -24.23 -15.37 49.66
CA VAL A 276 -25.24 -15.79 48.69
C VAL A 276 -25.85 -17.10 49.17
N THR A 277 -27.10 -17.09 49.50
CA THR A 277 -27.83 -18.29 49.96
C THR A 277 -28.94 -18.65 48.96
N MET A 278 -29.42 -19.88 49.04
CA MET A 278 -30.52 -20.37 48.20
C MET A 278 -31.58 -20.94 49.14
N ALA A 279 -32.53 -20.10 49.60
CA ALA A 279 -33.63 -20.50 50.45
C ALA A 279 -34.64 -21.39 49.72
N GLU A 280 -34.85 -21.15 48.42
CA GLU A 280 -35.68 -21.96 47.54
C GLU A 280 -34.83 -22.40 46.32
N ARG A 281 -35.08 -23.62 45.77
CA ARG A 281 -34.34 -24.12 44.61
C ARG A 281 -34.46 -23.16 43.42
N GLY A 282 -33.31 -22.65 42.97
CA GLY A 282 -33.22 -21.76 41.81
C GLY A 282 -33.39 -20.26 42.15
N VAL A 283 -33.59 -19.88 43.39
CA VAL A 283 -33.70 -18.48 43.82
C VAL A 283 -32.54 -18.13 44.75
N SER A 284 -31.59 -17.36 44.27
CA SER A 284 -30.46 -16.84 45.08
C SER A 284 -30.90 -15.62 45.86
N GLN A 285 -30.56 -15.59 47.16
CA GLN A 285 -30.82 -14.47 48.07
C GLN A 285 -29.48 -13.94 48.61
N LEU A 286 -29.32 -12.62 48.58
CA LEU A 286 -28.14 -11.94 49.12
C LEU A 286 -28.41 -11.62 50.61
N VAL A 287 -27.49 -12.03 51.48
CA VAL A 287 -27.50 -11.70 52.92
C VAL A 287 -26.23 -10.88 53.21
N SER A 288 -26.34 -9.79 53.94
CA SER A 288 -25.17 -8.98 54.32
C SER A 288 -25.08 -8.85 55.83
N VAL A 289 -23.84 -8.92 56.33
CA VAL A 289 -23.48 -8.72 57.74
C VAL A 289 -22.38 -7.66 57.82
N ASP A 290 -22.62 -6.63 58.64
CA ASP A 290 -21.62 -5.63 58.96
C ASP A 290 -20.86 -6.08 60.21
N LEU A 291 -19.61 -6.50 60.02
CA LEU A 291 -18.78 -7.06 61.10
C LEU A 291 -18.22 -5.97 62.01
N THR A 292 -18.04 -4.75 61.54
CA THR A 292 -17.58 -3.61 62.37
C THR A 292 -18.58 -3.28 63.46
N ASN A 293 -19.85 -3.18 63.08
CA ASN A 293 -20.92 -2.95 64.05
C ASN A 293 -21.23 -4.14 64.98
N ALA A 294 -21.01 -5.38 64.48
CA ALA A 294 -21.19 -6.58 65.27
C ALA A 294 -20.12 -6.72 66.38
N ALA A 295 -18.90 -6.32 66.17
CA ALA A 295 -17.83 -6.31 67.17
C ALA A 295 -18.12 -5.29 68.29
N GLU A 296 -18.60 -4.10 67.98
CA GLU A 296 -18.95 -3.09 68.95
C GLU A 296 -20.12 -3.53 69.85
N LEU A 297 -21.06 -4.32 69.35
CA LEU A 297 -22.20 -4.86 70.13
C LEU A 297 -21.78 -5.98 71.10
N VAL A 298 -20.66 -6.66 70.87
CA VAL A 298 -20.10 -7.72 71.71
C VAL A 298 -19.21 -7.14 72.81
N GLU A 299 -18.49 -6.05 72.55
CA GLU A 299 -17.65 -5.37 73.55
C GLU A 299 -18.43 -4.42 74.48
N GLY A 300 -19.64 -4.03 74.12
CA GLY A 300 -20.52 -3.12 74.89
C GLY A 300 -21.58 -3.80 75.77
N GLY A 301 -21.62 -5.14 75.88
CA GLY A 301 -22.44 -5.95 76.71
C GLY A 301 -21.64 -6.68 77.77
#